data_fbf67941c9a7ef2131c4d64e4a43bdad
#
_entry.id   fbf67941c9a7ef2131c4d64e4a43bdad
#
_cell.length_a   1.000
_cell.length_b   1.000
_cell.length_c   1.000
_cell.angle_alpha   90.00
_cell.angle_beta   90.00
_cell.angle_gamma   90.00
#
_symmetry.space_group_name_H-M   'P 1'
#
loop_
_entity.id
_entity.type
_entity.pdbx_description
1 polymer ?
#
loop_
_entity_poly.entity_id
_entity_poly.type
_entity_poly.pdbx_seq_one_letter_code
_entity_poly.pdbx_strand_id
1 'polypeptide(L)'
;QAMSKALSDAVDQGQLKLDDLFDKDYVPIPNTNPQKFHTKFDGFCDRILPAIQEPVLDRNKEVAYTIACDRRGYVPTHNNRFCQPLTGDEKKDIAGNRTKRIFGDPVGKRCGDHELPFLLQTYRRDTGEIMHDISAPVYVKGRHWGGVRIGYRTE
;
A
#
# COMPACT_ATOMS: atom_id res chain seq x y z
N GLN A 1 -7.67 -4.70 14.12
CA GLN A 1 -6.84 -3.80 13.30
C GLN A 1 -7.64 -2.62 12.75
N ALA A 2 -7.05 -1.42 12.82
CA ALA A 2 -7.69 -0.18 12.35
C ALA A 2 -8.05 -0.21 10.86
N MET A 3 -7.17 -0.77 10.03
CA MET A 3 -7.39 -0.86 8.59
C MET A 3 -8.56 -1.78 8.23
N SER A 4 -8.60 -2.98 8.82
CA SER A 4 -9.69 -3.93 8.61
C SER A 4 -11.02 -3.33 9.06
N LYS A 5 -11.02 -2.67 10.22
CA LYS A 5 -12.21 -2.01 10.74
C LYS A 5 -12.69 -0.89 9.82
N ALA A 6 -11.79 -0.03 9.37
CA ALA A 6 -12.13 1.11 8.52
C ALA A 6 -12.77 0.65 7.19
N LEU A 7 -12.19 -0.36 6.57
CA LEU A 7 -12.72 -0.89 5.31
C LEU A 7 -14.04 -1.62 5.51
N SER A 8 -14.16 -2.42 6.57
CA SER A 8 -15.41 -3.12 6.89
C SER A 8 -16.54 -2.14 7.21
N ASP A 9 -16.24 -1.11 8.01
CA ASP A 9 -17.24 -0.08 8.37
C ASP A 9 -17.70 0.69 7.12
N ALA A 10 -16.77 0.98 6.19
CA ALA A 10 -17.13 1.67 4.95
C ALA A 10 -18.07 0.85 4.08
N VAL A 11 -17.87 -0.46 4.00
CA VAL A 11 -18.77 -1.36 3.29
C VAL A 11 -20.13 -1.40 3.98
N ASP A 12 -20.15 -1.55 5.30
CA ASP A 12 -21.40 -1.60 6.07
C ASP A 12 -22.21 -0.30 5.97
N GLN A 13 -21.54 0.85 5.87
CA GLN A 13 -22.16 2.16 5.77
C GLN A 13 -22.51 2.56 4.33
N GLY A 14 -22.26 1.70 3.36
CA GLY A 14 -22.55 1.96 1.95
C GLY A 14 -21.62 2.96 1.26
N GLN A 15 -20.50 3.31 1.88
CA GLN A 15 -19.53 4.24 1.31
C GLN A 15 -18.66 3.61 0.22
N LEU A 16 -18.58 2.30 0.24
CA LEU A 16 -17.78 1.51 -0.71
C LEU A 16 -18.46 0.16 -0.92
N LYS A 17 -18.60 -0.25 -2.17
CA LYS A 17 -19.15 -1.57 -2.48
C LYS A 17 -18.08 -2.64 -2.24
N LEU A 18 -18.50 -3.76 -1.66
CA LEU A 18 -17.58 -4.88 -1.39
C LEU A 18 -16.90 -5.36 -2.69
N ASP A 19 -17.66 -5.50 -3.78
CA ASP A 19 -17.10 -5.93 -5.07
C ASP A 19 -16.07 -4.93 -5.60
N ASP A 20 -16.30 -3.63 -5.41
CA ASP A 20 -15.35 -2.60 -5.83
C ASP A 20 -14.05 -2.68 -5.03
N LEU A 21 -14.14 -2.97 -3.72
CA LEU A 21 -12.96 -3.13 -2.88
C LEU A 21 -12.11 -4.33 -3.31
N PHE A 22 -12.73 -5.37 -3.85
CA PHE A 22 -12.04 -6.56 -4.35
C PHE A 22 -11.78 -6.51 -5.86
N ASP A 23 -11.88 -5.32 -6.46
CA ASP A 23 -11.57 -5.11 -7.88
C ASP A 23 -10.13 -5.51 -8.18
N LYS A 24 -9.94 -6.25 -9.27
CA LYS A 24 -8.62 -6.69 -9.76
C LYS A 24 -8.39 -6.26 -11.21
N ASP A 25 -9.21 -5.37 -11.70
CA ASP A 25 -9.05 -4.79 -13.03
C ASP A 25 -8.17 -3.54 -12.92
N TYR A 26 -6.86 -3.76 -12.98
CA TYR A 26 -5.87 -2.68 -12.86
C TYR A 26 -5.78 -1.94 -14.19
N VAL A 27 -6.33 -0.74 -14.23
CA VAL A 27 -6.35 0.08 -15.44
C VAL A 27 -5.09 0.94 -15.49
N PRO A 28 -4.21 0.77 -16.49
CA PRO A 28 -2.99 1.55 -16.59
C PRO A 28 -3.28 3.05 -16.66
N ILE A 29 -2.50 3.83 -15.90
CA ILE A 29 -2.54 5.30 -15.99
C ILE A 29 -1.59 5.71 -17.11
N PRO A 30 -2.10 6.39 -18.17
CA PRO A 30 -1.27 6.77 -19.31
C PRO A 30 -0.09 7.65 -18.89
N ASN A 31 1.03 7.51 -19.60
CA ASN A 31 2.21 8.35 -19.46
C ASN A 31 2.84 8.31 -18.06
N THR A 32 2.77 7.15 -17.39
CA THR A 32 3.43 6.94 -16.10
C THR A 32 4.58 5.95 -16.23
N ASN A 33 5.73 6.29 -15.64
CA ASN A 33 6.91 5.44 -15.58
C ASN A 33 7.60 5.66 -14.21
N PRO A 34 7.69 4.68 -13.31
CA PRO A 34 7.13 3.32 -13.48
C PRO A 34 5.63 3.28 -13.68
N GLN A 35 5.13 2.23 -14.32
CA GLN A 35 3.71 2.11 -14.67
C GLN A 35 2.84 2.12 -13.40
N LYS A 36 1.84 3.01 -13.40
CA LYS A 36 0.84 3.13 -12.34
C LYS A 36 -0.51 2.64 -12.85
N PHE A 37 -1.40 2.38 -11.92
CA PHE A 37 -2.72 1.81 -12.22
C PHE A 37 -3.80 2.47 -11.39
N HIS A 38 -5.04 2.39 -11.89
CA HIS A 38 -6.26 2.72 -11.14
C HIS A 38 -7.06 1.46 -10.83
N THR A 39 -7.75 1.48 -9.70
CA THR A 39 -8.77 0.49 -9.34
C THR A 39 -10.03 1.22 -8.88
N LYS A 40 -11.12 0.46 -8.69
CA LYS A 40 -12.39 1.04 -8.23
C LYS A 40 -12.38 1.48 -6.77
N PHE A 41 -11.38 1.05 -5.99
CA PHE A 41 -11.28 1.43 -4.56
C PHE A 41 -10.31 2.57 -4.29
N ASP A 42 -9.61 3.10 -5.29
CA ASP A 42 -8.57 4.12 -5.12
C ASP A 42 -9.10 5.40 -4.48
N GLY A 43 -10.20 5.92 -5.02
CA GLY A 43 -10.75 7.18 -4.54
C GLY A 43 -11.14 7.13 -3.07
N PHE A 44 -11.72 6.01 -2.64
CA PHE A 44 -12.04 5.80 -1.24
C PHE A 44 -10.78 5.72 -0.39
N CYS A 45 -9.79 4.94 -0.82
CA CYS A 45 -8.52 4.81 -0.10
C CYS A 45 -7.79 6.14 0.00
N ASP A 46 -7.79 6.95 -1.06
CA ASP A 46 -7.14 8.27 -1.05
C ASP A 46 -7.76 9.20 0.01
N ARG A 47 -9.06 9.03 0.30
CA ARG A 47 -9.74 9.86 1.29
C ARG A 47 -9.51 9.40 2.73
N ILE A 48 -9.45 8.08 2.98
CA ILE A 48 -9.44 7.59 4.37
C ILE A 48 -8.10 7.05 4.87
N LEU A 49 -7.27 6.49 3.99
CA LEU A 49 -6.02 5.85 4.44
C LEU A 49 -4.99 6.83 5.01
N PRO A 50 -4.83 8.06 4.51
CA PRO A 50 -3.86 8.98 5.10
C PRO A 50 -4.06 9.20 6.60
N ALA A 51 -5.31 9.30 7.06
CA ALA A 51 -5.59 9.49 8.49
C ALA A 51 -5.17 8.30 9.35
N ILE A 52 -5.05 7.11 8.76
CA ILE A 52 -4.60 5.90 9.46
C ILE A 52 -3.09 5.73 9.32
N GLN A 53 -2.56 5.99 8.14
CA GLN A 53 -1.17 5.70 7.78
C GLN A 53 -0.18 6.78 8.24
N GLU A 54 -0.50 8.05 8.02
CA GLU A 54 0.45 9.15 8.28
C GLU A 54 0.83 9.30 9.76
N PRO A 55 -0.07 9.16 10.74
CA PRO A 55 0.31 9.27 12.15
C PRO A 55 1.38 8.28 12.60
N VAL A 56 1.43 7.09 12.00
CA VAL A 56 2.47 6.10 12.33
C VAL A 56 3.85 6.60 11.92
N LEU A 57 3.95 7.22 10.73
CA LEU A 57 5.19 7.85 10.29
C LEU A 57 5.60 9.01 11.18
N ASP A 58 4.65 9.86 11.55
CA ASP A 58 4.91 11.07 12.31
C ASP A 58 5.45 10.74 13.71
N ARG A 59 5.03 9.63 14.29
CA ARG A 59 5.42 9.22 15.65
C ARG A 59 6.69 8.37 15.69
N ASN A 60 7.15 7.84 14.57
CA ASN A 60 8.26 6.87 14.54
C ASN A 60 9.24 7.24 13.41
N LYS A 61 10.34 7.89 13.77
CA LYS A 61 11.32 8.36 12.78
C LYS A 61 12.02 7.24 12.03
N GLU A 62 12.18 6.08 12.65
CA GLU A 62 12.81 4.90 12.04
C GLU A 62 11.93 4.24 10.98
N VAL A 63 10.63 4.54 10.96
CA VAL A 63 9.69 3.99 9.99
C VAL A 63 9.81 4.75 8.69
N ALA A 64 10.02 4.03 7.59
CA ALA A 64 10.13 4.61 6.26
C ALA A 64 8.77 4.72 5.59
N TYR A 65 7.91 3.75 5.79
CA TYR A 65 6.55 3.74 5.23
C TYR A 65 5.60 2.90 6.09
N THR A 66 4.32 3.22 6.00
CA THR A 66 3.23 2.43 6.57
C THR A 66 2.06 2.52 5.62
N ILE A 67 1.73 1.42 4.97
CA ILE A 67 0.80 1.38 3.85
C ILE A 67 -0.04 0.11 3.85
N ALA A 68 -1.14 0.15 3.11
CA ALA A 68 -1.93 -1.02 2.78
C ALA A 68 -1.68 -1.42 1.33
N CYS A 69 -1.72 -2.71 1.06
CA CYS A 69 -1.65 -3.23 -0.30
C CYS A 69 -2.67 -4.36 -0.45
N ASP A 70 -3.16 -4.58 -1.67
CA ASP A 70 -4.01 -5.72 -1.93
C ASP A 70 -3.18 -7.01 -2.07
N ARG A 71 -3.82 -8.13 -2.36
CA ARG A 71 -3.15 -9.44 -2.42
C ARG A 71 -2.15 -9.56 -3.57
N ARG A 72 -2.15 -8.65 -4.53
CA ARG A 72 -1.20 -8.63 -5.65
C ARG A 72 -0.05 -7.65 -5.44
N GLY A 73 -0.05 -6.94 -4.31
CA GLY A 73 0.97 -5.94 -4.02
C GLY A 73 0.64 -4.55 -4.56
N TYR A 74 -0.59 -4.31 -4.96
CA TYR A 74 -1.04 -2.99 -5.40
C TYR A 74 -1.26 -2.07 -4.20
N VAL A 75 -0.62 -0.91 -4.22
CA VAL A 75 -0.72 0.11 -3.17
C VAL A 75 -1.60 1.26 -3.68
N PRO A 76 -2.88 1.33 -3.26
CA PRO A 76 -3.78 2.37 -3.75
C PRO A 76 -3.38 3.77 -3.29
N THR A 77 -2.86 3.89 -2.07
CA THR A 77 -2.50 5.18 -1.48
C THR A 77 -1.25 5.01 -0.65
N HIS A 78 -0.14 5.51 -1.15
CA HIS A 78 1.11 5.50 -0.41
C HIS A 78 1.15 6.66 0.59
N ASN A 79 2.17 6.67 1.47
CA ASN A 79 2.40 7.81 2.35
C ASN A 79 2.64 9.09 1.54
N ASN A 80 2.24 10.22 2.09
CA ASN A 80 2.31 11.51 1.38
C ASN A 80 3.70 11.81 0.83
N ARG A 81 4.76 11.48 1.58
CA ARG A 81 6.14 11.71 1.14
C ARG A 81 6.51 10.95 -0.14
N PHE A 82 5.77 9.88 -0.45
CA PHE A 82 5.99 9.06 -1.65
C PHE A 82 4.89 9.26 -2.69
N CYS A 83 4.18 10.39 -2.62
CA CYS A 83 3.18 10.80 -3.59
C CYS A 83 3.60 12.12 -4.29
N GLN A 84 4.89 12.33 -4.46
CA GLN A 84 5.42 13.53 -5.11
C GLN A 84 4.99 13.56 -6.59
N PRO A 85 4.83 14.74 -7.19
CA PRO A 85 4.49 14.84 -8.61
C PRO A 85 5.54 14.13 -9.47
N LEU A 86 5.09 13.53 -10.57
CA LEU A 86 5.99 12.92 -11.55
C LEU A 86 6.80 14.02 -12.25
N THR A 87 8.10 13.80 -12.39
CA THR A 87 9.03 14.78 -12.95
C THR A 87 9.47 14.45 -14.37
N GLY A 88 9.29 13.19 -14.80
CA GLY A 88 9.85 12.66 -16.04
C GLY A 88 11.23 12.06 -15.87
N ASP A 89 11.87 12.25 -14.72
CA ASP A 89 13.13 11.61 -14.37
C ASP A 89 12.84 10.29 -13.67
N GLU A 90 13.18 9.17 -14.29
CA GLU A 90 12.84 7.84 -13.79
C GLU A 90 13.38 7.60 -12.39
N LYS A 91 14.62 7.99 -12.09
CA LYS A 91 15.20 7.79 -10.76
C LYS A 91 14.49 8.57 -9.68
N LYS A 92 14.16 9.83 -9.96
CA LYS A 92 13.41 10.67 -9.01
C LYS A 92 12.01 10.12 -8.80
N ASP A 93 11.37 9.66 -9.85
CA ASP A 93 9.98 9.19 -9.80
C ASP A 93 9.88 7.82 -9.13
N ILE A 94 10.86 6.94 -9.34
CA ILE A 94 10.94 5.66 -8.62
C ILE A 94 11.01 5.89 -7.11
N ALA A 95 11.80 6.86 -6.67
CA ALA A 95 12.00 7.15 -5.26
C ALA A 95 10.87 7.99 -4.66
N GLY A 96 10.36 8.96 -5.39
CA GLY A 96 9.43 9.99 -4.85
C GLY A 96 7.96 9.74 -5.12
N ASN A 97 7.63 8.86 -6.08
CA ASN A 97 6.24 8.57 -6.42
C ASN A 97 6.01 7.06 -6.46
N ARG A 98 5.48 6.54 -5.35
CA ARG A 98 5.28 5.10 -5.16
C ARG A 98 3.82 4.70 -5.07
N THR A 99 2.91 5.69 -5.04
CA THR A 99 1.48 5.45 -4.95
C THR A 99 0.93 4.86 -6.26
N LYS A 100 -0.09 4.02 -6.15
CA LYS A 100 -0.80 3.39 -7.28
C LYS A 100 0.09 2.50 -8.15
N ARG A 101 1.12 1.93 -7.55
CA ARG A 101 2.01 0.95 -8.20
C ARG A 101 1.72 -0.44 -7.67
N ILE A 102 2.03 -1.45 -8.50
CA ILE A 102 2.02 -2.85 -8.08
C ILE A 102 3.45 -3.24 -7.73
N PHE A 103 3.68 -3.58 -6.46
CA PHE A 103 4.96 -4.11 -6.01
C PHE A 103 4.90 -5.62 -6.08
N GLY A 104 5.03 -6.15 -7.30
CA GLY A 104 4.88 -7.56 -7.61
C GLY A 104 6.13 -8.40 -7.42
N ASP A 105 7.20 -7.84 -6.85
CA ASP A 105 8.38 -8.60 -6.44
C ASP A 105 7.99 -9.59 -5.31
N PRO A 106 8.83 -10.62 -5.04
CA PRO A 106 8.47 -11.63 -4.04
C PRO A 106 8.13 -11.07 -2.67
N VAL A 107 8.84 -10.03 -2.20
CA VAL A 107 8.57 -9.40 -0.91
C VAL A 107 7.25 -8.65 -0.92
N GLY A 108 7.04 -7.79 -1.91
CA GLY A 108 5.82 -6.98 -2.01
C GLY A 108 4.57 -7.83 -2.17
N LYS A 109 4.63 -8.86 -3.02
CA LYS A 109 3.50 -9.77 -3.20
C LYS A 109 3.20 -10.54 -1.93
N ARG A 110 4.22 -11.01 -1.23
CA ARG A 110 4.04 -11.80 0.00
C ARG A 110 3.40 -10.95 1.11
N CYS A 111 3.74 -9.66 1.20
CA CYS A 111 3.13 -8.75 2.16
C CYS A 111 1.61 -8.72 2.05
N GLY A 112 1.09 -8.72 0.83
CA GLY A 112 -0.36 -8.66 0.59
C GLY A 112 -1.05 -10.01 0.62
N ASP A 113 -0.34 -11.09 0.38
CA ASP A 113 -0.96 -12.39 0.11
C ASP A 113 -0.89 -13.40 1.26
N HIS A 114 -0.01 -13.20 2.25
CA HIS A 114 0.08 -14.13 3.37
C HIS A 114 -1.07 -13.94 4.35
N GLU A 115 -1.36 -14.99 5.10
CA GLU A 115 -2.40 -15.01 6.12
C GLU A 115 -1.87 -15.31 7.52
N LEU A 116 -0.55 -15.19 7.72
CA LEU A 116 0.08 -15.31 9.02
C LEU A 116 -0.32 -14.15 9.93
N PRO A 117 -0.28 -14.30 11.27
CA PRO A 117 -0.55 -13.15 12.15
C PRO A 117 0.32 -11.95 11.85
N PHE A 118 1.59 -12.18 11.54
CA PHE A 118 2.51 -11.17 10.99
C PHE A 118 3.65 -11.89 10.28
N LEU A 119 4.34 -11.14 9.40
CA LEU A 119 5.48 -11.65 8.64
C LEU A 119 6.57 -10.58 8.61
N LEU A 120 7.78 -10.94 9.05
CA LEU A 120 8.95 -10.07 8.95
C LEU A 120 9.78 -10.50 7.75
N GLN A 121 10.08 -9.55 6.89
CA GLN A 121 10.94 -9.75 5.73
C GLN A 121 12.05 -8.70 5.71
N THR A 122 13.19 -9.05 5.15
CA THR A 122 14.32 -8.13 4.94
C THR A 122 14.66 -8.13 3.46
N TYR A 123 14.80 -6.95 2.88
CA TYR A 123 15.04 -6.82 1.44
C TYR A 123 15.82 -5.54 1.11
N ARG A 124 16.32 -5.50 -0.11
CA ARG A 124 16.96 -4.31 -0.66
C ARG A 124 15.96 -3.56 -1.55
N ARG A 125 15.75 -2.28 -1.26
CA ARG A 125 14.85 -1.43 -2.04
C ARG A 125 15.43 -1.17 -3.44
N ASP A 126 14.57 -0.69 -4.34
CA ASP A 126 14.97 -0.22 -5.67
C ASP A 126 15.99 0.93 -5.61
N THR A 127 16.08 1.64 -4.49
CA THR A 127 17.09 2.67 -4.23
C THR A 127 18.40 2.12 -3.66
N GLY A 128 18.49 0.80 -3.40
CA GLY A 128 19.67 0.15 -2.83
C GLY A 128 19.71 0.04 -1.32
N GLU A 129 18.78 0.69 -0.64
CA GLU A 129 18.70 0.70 0.83
C GLU A 129 18.16 -0.63 1.37
N ILE A 130 18.73 -1.11 2.49
CA ILE A 130 18.23 -2.32 3.16
C ILE A 130 17.08 -1.96 4.10
N MET A 131 15.98 -2.67 3.95
CA MET A 131 14.76 -2.44 4.70
C MET A 131 14.29 -3.72 5.39
N HIS A 132 13.72 -3.53 6.56
CA HIS A 132 12.87 -4.54 7.20
C HIS A 132 11.41 -4.17 6.94
N ASP A 133 10.58 -5.18 6.75
CA ASP A 133 9.16 -5.00 6.47
C ASP A 133 8.37 -5.97 7.34
N ILE A 134 7.49 -5.43 8.18
CA ILE A 134 6.53 -6.24 8.95
C ILE A 134 5.17 -6.05 8.30
N SER A 135 4.50 -7.16 7.99
CA SER A 135 3.17 -7.12 7.40
C SER A 135 2.19 -8.02 8.16
N ALA A 136 0.93 -7.63 8.12
CA ALA A 136 -0.17 -8.37 8.72
C ALA A 136 -1.38 -8.34 7.78
N PRO A 137 -2.17 -9.43 7.72
CA PRO A 137 -3.29 -9.48 6.79
C PRO A 137 -4.42 -8.53 7.17
N VAL A 138 -5.11 -8.04 6.15
CA VAL A 138 -6.31 -7.23 6.27
C VAL A 138 -7.49 -8.04 5.77
N TYR A 139 -8.48 -8.22 6.64
CA TYR A 139 -9.73 -8.91 6.29
C TYR A 139 -10.87 -7.91 6.27
N VAL A 140 -11.73 -8.05 5.28
CA VAL A 140 -12.94 -7.24 5.15
C VAL A 140 -14.12 -8.17 5.00
N LYS A 141 -15.05 -8.11 5.92
CA LYS A 141 -16.23 -8.99 5.96
C LYS A 141 -15.84 -10.47 5.87
N GLY A 142 -14.74 -10.84 6.55
CA GLY A 142 -14.24 -12.21 6.57
C GLY A 142 -13.43 -12.64 5.36
N ARG A 143 -13.25 -11.78 4.36
CA ARG A 143 -12.44 -12.07 3.17
C ARG A 143 -11.08 -11.41 3.27
N HIS A 144 -10.05 -12.15 2.90
CA HIS A 144 -8.67 -11.62 2.85
C HIS A 144 -8.53 -10.65 1.68
N TRP A 145 -8.39 -9.35 1.99
CA TRP A 145 -8.23 -8.29 1.01
C TRP A 145 -6.77 -8.06 0.61
N GLY A 146 -5.90 -8.09 1.57
CA GLY A 146 -4.49 -7.78 1.37
C GLY A 146 -3.76 -7.72 2.69
N GLY A 147 -2.85 -6.75 2.82
CA GLY A 147 -2.07 -6.58 4.04
C GLY A 147 -1.76 -5.12 4.34
N VAL A 148 -1.42 -4.88 5.60
CA VAL A 148 -0.77 -3.66 6.04
C VAL A 148 0.71 -3.97 6.18
N ARG A 149 1.59 -3.10 5.66
CA ARG A 149 3.02 -3.29 5.78
C ARG A 149 3.68 -2.05 6.34
N ILE A 150 4.63 -2.25 7.24
CA ILE A 150 5.43 -1.20 7.84
C ILE A 150 6.89 -1.50 7.52
N GLY A 151 7.52 -0.56 6.82
CA GLY A 151 8.94 -0.65 6.49
C GLY A 151 9.78 0.23 7.39
N TYR A 152 10.89 -0.30 7.88
CA TYR A 152 11.80 0.47 8.72
C TYR A 152 13.25 0.17 8.36
N ARG A 153 14.11 1.14 8.64
CA ARG A 153 15.53 1.04 8.33
C ARG A 153 16.27 0.33 9.44
N THR A 154 17.32 -0.38 9.06
CA THR A 154 18.36 -0.78 10.00
C THR A 154 19.27 0.42 10.26
N GLU A 155 19.72 0.55 11.47
CA GLU A 155 20.77 1.53 11.78
C GLU A 155 22.12 1.08 11.24
#